data_2e20eafa35413c34d04455f7dcc822ef
#
_entry.id   2e20eafa35413c34d04455f7dcc822ef
#
_cell.length_a   1.000
_cell.length_b   1.000
_cell.length_c   1.000
_cell.angle_alpha   90.00
_cell.angle_beta   90.00
_cell.angle_gamma   90.00
#
_symmetry.space_group_name_H-M   'P 1'
#
loop_
_entity.id
_entity.type
_entity.pdbx_description
1 polymer ?
#
loop_
_entity_poly.entity_id
_entity_poly.type
_entity_poly.pdbx_seq_one_letter_code
_entity_poly.pdbx_strand_id
1 'polypeptide(L)'
;MLWMVTLNSMAQDEMFETRGRIENMTESASASSQKGLRKIGSTATAPLPCTGSPKVPVILVQFPDMSFTVAETEEAVNAIYQEFFNAEKDVHPSNSYCSVKTYFQDQSNQLFTPDFDVIGPVTLPKSYTYYGEDNGKSKDIRVDEFYREACLQAIQKNVDWSLYDNDGNGVVDFAFFLYAGHGQNQKGQATDLIWPKETTSYYKVQGDDINVAFGASGCACELYKSQIDGIGACVHEFCHGLGLPDFYDYDYEKYGMDYWDVMDAGCYKLQGRMPIGLSAYELDFLGWRKLVELEPDEAYTLTIDPLEKGGIGYKVVNKANPDEYFILENRQNIGMDQYIGYALSSHYNEMGANHGLMISHVDYKSSTWNSNTVNTSKGTYQGMTIVPADQELISSNKKTDKEWVQSQHGDLYPGENNVTEITSYDVYTGETLGQTINNITEQEDGTITVDINGGKITEPDDPDNPDDPDNPDDPDNPDNPDDPDNPDDPDVPLSEPDIPEIA
;
A
#
# COMPACT_ATOMS: atom_id res chain seq x y z
N MET A 1 6.89 20.20 27.86
CA MET A 1 5.88 19.47 27.13
C MET A 1 4.68 20.40 26.88
N LEU A 2 4.90 21.61 26.37
CA LEU A 2 3.83 22.57 26.04
C LEU A 2 4.31 23.68 25.09
N TRP A 3 5.22 23.33 24.15
CA TRP A 3 5.80 24.31 23.20
C TRP A 3 5.73 23.88 21.72
N MET A 4 4.95 22.85 21.39
CA MET A 4 4.77 22.40 20.00
C MET A 4 3.41 22.73 19.39
N VAL A 5 2.53 23.45 20.09
CA VAL A 5 1.13 23.62 19.64
C VAL A 5 0.86 24.98 18.95
N THR A 6 1.79 25.95 18.97
CA THR A 6 1.46 27.32 18.55
C THR A 6 2.12 27.81 17.25
N LEU A 7 2.80 26.98 16.47
CA LEU A 7 3.43 27.41 15.21
C LEU A 7 2.71 26.94 13.93
N ASN A 8 1.57 26.29 14.04
CA ASN A 8 0.95 25.64 12.89
C ASN A 8 -0.37 26.22 12.37
N SER A 9 -0.99 27.22 13.02
CA SER A 9 -2.35 27.60 12.60
C SER A 9 -2.43 28.41 11.29
N MET A 10 -1.36 29.09 10.86
CA MET A 10 -1.41 29.89 9.63
C MET A 10 -0.87 29.16 8.37
N ALA A 11 -0.03 28.13 8.57
CA ALA A 11 0.44 27.32 7.45
C ALA A 11 -0.54 26.19 7.12
N GLN A 12 -1.43 25.86 8.04
CA GLN A 12 -2.41 24.80 7.90
C GLN A 12 -3.64 25.22 7.09
N ASP A 13 -4.11 26.46 7.25
CA ASP A 13 -5.25 26.96 6.48
C ASP A 13 -4.96 27.06 4.96
N GLU A 14 -3.71 27.30 4.55
CA GLU A 14 -3.31 27.27 3.13
C GLU A 14 -3.11 25.85 2.59
N MET A 15 -2.89 24.84 3.43
CA MET A 15 -2.69 23.46 2.99
C MET A 15 -4.00 22.67 2.84
N PHE A 16 -5.08 23.11 3.48
CA PHE A 16 -6.38 22.45 3.44
C PHE A 16 -7.24 22.74 2.21
N GLU A 17 -7.03 23.87 1.55
CA GLU A 17 -7.60 24.09 0.21
C GLU A 17 -6.94 23.23 -0.86
N THR A 18 -5.88 22.52 -0.51
CA THR A 18 -5.07 21.70 -1.41
C THR A 18 -5.22 20.21 -1.17
N ARG A 19 -6.39 19.71 -0.86
CA ARG A 19 -6.74 18.37 -1.32
C ARG A 19 -6.71 18.42 -2.83
N GLY A 20 -5.50 18.21 -3.36
CA GLY A 20 -5.35 17.98 -4.77
C GLY A 20 -6.26 16.83 -5.08
N ARG A 21 -7.37 17.10 -5.72
CA ARG A 21 -8.12 16.09 -6.41
C ARG A 21 -7.08 15.33 -7.19
N ILE A 22 -6.94 14.04 -6.90
CA ILE A 22 -6.29 13.11 -7.80
C ILE A 22 -7.16 13.19 -9.08
N GLU A 23 -6.97 14.17 -9.93
CA GLU A 23 -7.82 14.36 -11.10
C GLU A 23 -7.26 13.53 -12.25
N ASN A 24 -8.09 12.60 -12.68
CA ASN A 24 -8.08 11.98 -14.00
C ASN A 24 -6.70 11.77 -14.64
N MET A 25 -6.06 10.71 -14.23
CA MET A 25 -5.11 10.04 -15.11
C MET A 25 -5.88 9.17 -16.13
N THR A 26 -6.85 9.75 -16.82
CA THR A 26 -7.24 9.21 -18.11
C THR A 26 -6.18 9.63 -19.06
N GLU A 27 -5.21 8.80 -19.17
CA GLU A 27 -4.55 8.53 -20.39
C GLU A 27 -3.26 8.03 -20.42
N SER A 28 -3.40 7.46 -21.33
CA SER A 28 -2.86 6.72 -22.41
C SER A 28 -1.80 5.79 -21.87
N ALA A 29 -2.23 4.82 -21.10
CA ALA A 29 -1.70 3.52 -21.34
C ALA A 29 -1.94 3.26 -22.84
N SER A 30 -1.10 3.82 -23.72
CA SER A 30 -0.87 3.18 -24.99
C SER A 30 -0.65 1.73 -24.61
N ALA A 31 -1.44 0.83 -25.21
CA ALA A 31 -1.42 -0.59 -24.98
C ALA A 31 -0.04 -1.17 -25.33
N SER A 32 0.97 -0.89 -24.53
CA SER A 32 2.27 -1.52 -24.55
C SER A 32 2.39 -2.37 -23.31
N SER A 33 2.03 -3.65 -23.49
CA SER A 33 2.37 -4.78 -22.64
C SER A 33 2.45 -4.45 -21.15
N GLN A 34 1.28 -4.30 -20.53
CA GLN A 34 1.14 -4.42 -19.10
C GLN A 34 1.63 -5.81 -18.70
N LYS A 35 2.84 -5.88 -18.20
CA LYS A 35 3.35 -7.06 -17.56
C LYS A 35 2.83 -7.08 -16.14
N GLY A 36 1.73 -7.82 -15.95
CA GLY A 36 1.63 -8.61 -14.78
C GLY A 36 1.19 -7.96 -13.50
N LEU A 37 0.00 -7.37 -13.47
CA LEU A 37 -0.73 -7.28 -12.21
C LEU A 37 -1.09 -8.69 -11.75
N ARG A 38 -0.89 -8.97 -10.45
CA ARG A 38 -1.20 -10.29 -9.89
C ARG A 38 -2.67 -10.40 -9.54
N LYS A 39 -3.28 -11.48 -9.92
CA LYS A 39 -4.47 -12.00 -9.25
C LYS A 39 -4.03 -12.67 -7.94
N ILE A 40 -4.84 -12.66 -6.90
CA ILE A 40 -4.68 -13.56 -5.75
C ILE A 40 -4.49 -14.97 -6.30
N GLY A 41 -3.38 -15.62 -5.94
CA GLY A 41 -2.99 -16.93 -6.49
C GLY A 41 -2.49 -16.93 -7.95
N SER A 42 -2.18 -15.79 -8.54
CA SER A 42 -1.65 -15.65 -9.90
C SER A 42 -0.12 -15.61 -9.90
N THR A 43 0.48 -16.21 -10.93
CA THR A 43 1.94 -16.18 -11.20
C THR A 43 2.37 -14.99 -12.06
N ALA A 44 1.54 -13.96 -12.20
CA ALA A 44 1.91 -12.76 -12.94
C ALA A 44 3.06 -12.04 -12.19
N THR A 45 4.11 -11.66 -12.90
CA THR A 45 5.31 -11.06 -12.30
C THR A 45 5.13 -9.55 -12.18
N ALA A 46 5.19 -9.01 -10.97
CA ALA A 46 5.45 -7.60 -10.74
C ALA A 46 6.85 -7.23 -11.27
N PRO A 47 7.13 -5.95 -11.59
CA PRO A 47 8.46 -5.51 -12.00
C PRO A 47 9.52 -5.81 -10.94
N LEU A 48 9.20 -5.57 -9.65
CA LEU A 48 10.06 -5.87 -8.51
C LEU A 48 9.68 -7.21 -7.85
N PRO A 49 10.66 -7.94 -7.28
CA PRO A 49 10.34 -9.05 -6.39
C PRO A 49 9.62 -8.54 -5.14
N CYS A 50 8.61 -9.26 -4.67
CA CYS A 50 7.86 -8.89 -3.47
C CYS A 50 8.49 -9.44 -2.17
N THR A 51 9.67 -10.05 -2.22
CA THR A 51 10.37 -10.62 -1.06
C THR A 51 11.87 -10.33 -1.15
N GLY A 52 12.57 -10.45 0.00
CA GLY A 52 14.00 -10.20 0.09
C GLY A 52 14.34 -8.70 0.16
N SER A 53 15.54 -8.35 -0.29
CA SER A 53 16.06 -6.98 -0.20
C SER A 53 16.45 -6.45 -1.59
N PRO A 54 15.48 -6.19 -2.46
CA PRO A 54 15.80 -5.63 -3.78
C PRO A 54 16.42 -4.25 -3.63
N LYS A 55 17.41 -3.97 -4.47
CA LYS A 55 18.00 -2.64 -4.57
C LYS A 55 17.17 -1.75 -5.48
N VAL A 56 16.92 -0.52 -5.02
CA VAL A 56 16.08 0.45 -5.71
C VAL A 56 16.79 1.80 -5.79
N PRO A 57 17.08 2.33 -6.98
CA PRO A 57 17.69 3.66 -7.10
C PRO A 57 16.63 4.74 -6.86
N VAL A 58 17.03 5.77 -6.11
CA VAL A 58 16.26 7.00 -5.87
C VAL A 58 17.02 8.15 -6.48
N ILE A 59 16.53 8.70 -7.58
CA ILE A 59 17.18 9.79 -8.32
C ILE A 59 16.57 11.11 -7.84
N LEU A 60 17.39 11.92 -7.15
CA LEU A 60 16.99 13.27 -6.75
C LEU A 60 17.13 14.20 -7.95
N VAL A 61 16.05 14.88 -8.29
CA VAL A 61 15.96 15.73 -9.49
C VAL A 61 15.68 17.18 -9.12
N GLN A 62 16.48 18.10 -9.65
CA GLN A 62 16.25 19.54 -9.51
C GLN A 62 16.32 20.24 -10.88
N PHE A 63 15.89 21.49 -10.89
CA PHE A 63 15.76 22.30 -12.10
C PHE A 63 16.56 23.59 -12.00
N PRO A 64 16.86 24.30 -13.10
CA PRO A 64 17.59 25.56 -13.06
C PRO A 64 16.91 26.67 -12.23
N ASP A 65 15.58 26.55 -12.09
CA ASP A 65 14.73 27.51 -11.38
C ASP A 65 14.09 26.93 -10.10
N MET A 66 14.33 25.64 -9.79
CA MET A 66 13.80 24.97 -8.62
C MET A 66 14.80 23.94 -8.07
N SER A 67 15.43 24.26 -6.95
CA SER A 67 16.37 23.39 -6.25
C SER A 67 15.75 22.88 -4.95
N PHE A 68 16.31 21.79 -4.41
CA PHE A 68 15.99 21.35 -3.07
C PHE A 68 16.29 22.44 -2.05
N THR A 69 15.39 22.62 -1.07
CA THR A 69 15.47 23.66 -0.04
C THR A 69 15.69 23.12 1.36
N VAL A 70 15.73 21.81 1.52
CA VAL A 70 15.89 21.11 2.81
C VAL A 70 17.29 21.22 3.39
N ALA A 71 18.30 21.50 2.55
CA ALA A 71 19.68 21.73 2.96
C ALA A 71 20.41 22.65 1.94
N GLU A 72 21.60 23.18 2.36
CA GLU A 72 22.38 24.13 1.55
C GLU A 72 23.29 23.44 0.52
N THR A 73 23.66 22.17 0.72
CA THR A 73 24.58 21.45 -0.17
C THR A 73 23.92 20.17 -0.69
N GLU A 74 24.35 19.75 -1.89
CA GLU A 74 23.84 18.53 -2.54
C GLU A 74 24.10 17.28 -1.68
N GLU A 75 25.25 17.22 -1.00
CA GLU A 75 25.59 16.10 -0.12
C GLU A 75 24.67 16.04 1.11
N ALA A 76 24.29 17.20 1.67
CA ALA A 76 23.36 17.26 2.79
C ALA A 76 21.93 16.92 2.36
N VAL A 77 21.51 17.34 1.18
CA VAL A 77 20.23 16.95 0.58
C VAL A 77 20.20 15.43 0.39
N ASN A 78 21.24 14.85 -0.21
CA ASN A 78 21.34 13.41 -0.41
C ASN A 78 21.25 12.65 0.92
N ALA A 79 21.99 13.08 1.95
CA ALA A 79 21.97 12.44 3.26
C ALA A 79 20.59 12.46 3.93
N ILE A 80 19.83 13.55 3.78
CA ILE A 80 18.46 13.67 4.31
C ILE A 80 17.53 12.65 3.62
N TYR A 81 17.60 12.55 2.30
CA TYR A 81 16.75 11.59 1.57
C TYR A 81 17.23 10.15 1.74
N GLN A 82 18.52 9.91 1.97
CA GLN A 82 19.01 8.60 2.39
C GLN A 82 18.37 8.16 3.71
N GLU A 83 18.24 9.07 4.69
CA GLU A 83 17.52 8.82 5.92
C GLU A 83 16.01 8.64 5.69
N PHE A 84 15.39 9.50 4.86
CA PHE A 84 13.97 9.42 4.52
C PHE A 84 13.57 8.05 3.97
N PHE A 85 14.39 7.46 3.11
CA PHE A 85 14.11 6.17 2.52
C PHE A 85 14.53 4.99 3.39
N ASN A 86 15.64 5.08 4.15
CA ASN A 86 16.31 3.92 4.76
C ASN A 86 16.48 3.99 6.28
N ALA A 87 16.00 5.02 6.97
CA ALA A 87 16.17 5.09 8.42
C ALA A 87 15.67 3.81 9.09
N GLU A 88 16.43 3.37 10.11
CA GLU A 88 16.08 2.20 10.90
C GLU A 88 14.75 2.39 11.65
N LYS A 89 14.16 1.30 12.06
CA LYS A 89 12.98 1.32 12.91
C LYS A 89 13.24 2.20 14.16
N ASP A 90 12.22 2.93 14.57
CA ASP A 90 12.26 3.90 15.69
C ASP A 90 13.07 5.18 15.43
N VAL A 91 13.66 5.33 14.26
CA VAL A 91 14.22 6.61 13.79
C VAL A 91 13.21 7.27 12.85
N HIS A 92 12.74 8.45 13.24
CA HIS A 92 11.74 9.20 12.46
C HIS A 92 12.42 10.23 11.57
N PRO A 93 12.60 9.92 10.26
CA PRO A 93 13.22 10.88 9.34
C PRO A 93 12.27 12.03 9.08
N SER A 94 12.79 13.25 9.24
CA SER A 94 12.06 14.47 8.90
C SER A 94 10.67 14.55 9.52
N ASN A 95 9.63 14.59 8.70
CA ASN A 95 8.24 14.73 9.15
C ASN A 95 7.47 13.41 9.21
N SER A 96 8.08 12.31 8.77
CA SER A 96 7.41 11.01 8.72
C SER A 96 7.59 10.23 10.03
N TYR A 97 6.68 9.32 10.32
CA TYR A 97 6.73 8.45 11.50
C TYR A 97 7.67 7.27 11.34
N CYS A 98 8.00 6.92 10.10
CA CYS A 98 8.99 5.90 9.77
C CYS A 98 9.60 6.23 8.39
N SER A 99 10.61 5.48 7.97
CA SER A 99 11.14 5.54 6.61
C SER A 99 10.28 4.71 5.65
N VAL A 100 10.47 4.91 4.34
CA VAL A 100 9.82 4.07 3.33
C VAL A 100 10.19 2.60 3.53
N LYS A 101 11.47 2.30 3.76
CA LYS A 101 11.96 0.95 4.06
C LYS A 101 11.26 0.33 5.28
N THR A 102 11.22 1.07 6.39
CA THR A 102 10.62 0.57 7.63
C THR A 102 9.13 0.28 7.48
N TYR A 103 8.40 1.11 6.70
CA TYR A 103 7.00 0.83 6.38
C TYR A 103 6.85 -0.57 5.77
N PHE A 104 7.59 -0.86 4.72
CA PHE A 104 7.51 -2.16 4.03
C PHE A 104 8.04 -3.33 4.87
N GLN A 105 9.08 -3.10 5.68
CA GLN A 105 9.56 -4.10 6.62
C GLN A 105 8.49 -4.51 7.64
N ASP A 106 7.80 -3.54 8.21
CA ASP A 106 6.76 -3.79 9.22
C ASP A 106 5.54 -4.46 8.58
N GLN A 107 5.06 -3.96 7.43
CA GLN A 107 3.89 -4.51 6.76
C GLN A 107 4.11 -5.94 6.24
N SER A 108 5.31 -6.26 5.80
CA SER A 108 5.68 -7.60 5.30
C SER A 108 6.15 -8.57 6.38
N ASN A 109 6.15 -8.19 7.65
CA ASN A 109 6.78 -8.97 8.72
C ASN A 109 8.24 -9.36 8.38
N GLN A 110 9.02 -8.39 7.87
CA GLN A 110 10.42 -8.54 7.45
C GLN A 110 10.67 -9.43 6.22
N LEU A 111 9.63 -9.93 5.55
CA LEU A 111 9.78 -10.69 4.31
C LEU A 111 10.31 -9.83 3.15
N PHE A 112 10.04 -8.52 3.19
CA PHE A 112 10.43 -7.56 2.18
C PHE A 112 11.11 -6.35 2.81
N THR A 113 12.39 -6.15 2.48
CA THR A 113 13.26 -5.12 3.08
C THR A 113 13.98 -4.35 1.98
N PRO A 114 13.30 -3.49 1.20
CA PRO A 114 13.91 -2.79 0.08
C PRO A 114 15.11 -1.96 0.54
N ASP A 115 16.15 -1.90 -0.30
CA ASP A 115 17.37 -1.16 -0.05
C ASP A 115 17.48 -0.02 -1.07
N PHE A 116 17.32 1.22 -0.61
CA PHE A 116 17.23 2.39 -1.47
C PHE A 116 18.58 3.10 -1.57
N ASP A 117 19.12 3.20 -2.79
CA ASP A 117 20.34 3.94 -3.08
C ASP A 117 19.99 5.34 -3.62
N VAL A 118 20.25 6.39 -2.83
CA VAL A 118 19.93 7.77 -3.21
C VAL A 118 21.04 8.37 -4.05
N ILE A 119 20.69 8.79 -5.27
CA ILE A 119 21.59 9.29 -6.31
C ILE A 119 21.28 10.75 -6.61
N GLY A 120 22.30 11.58 -6.69
CA GLY A 120 22.13 13.01 -7.02
C GLY A 120 22.21 13.91 -5.79
N PRO A 121 21.67 15.14 -5.88
CA PRO A 121 20.80 15.66 -6.93
C PRO A 121 21.41 15.74 -8.34
N VAL A 122 20.55 15.57 -9.36
CA VAL A 122 20.86 15.86 -10.75
C VAL A 122 20.04 17.07 -11.22
N THR A 123 20.65 17.94 -12.05
CA THR A 123 19.95 19.15 -12.54
C THR A 123 19.52 18.94 -13.99
N LEU A 124 18.22 19.04 -14.26
CA LEU A 124 17.68 18.98 -15.61
C LEU A 124 17.92 20.28 -16.40
N PRO A 125 17.91 20.24 -17.74
CA PRO A 125 18.23 21.40 -18.54
C PRO A 125 17.11 22.44 -18.70
N LYS A 126 15.84 22.08 -18.37
CA LYS A 126 14.67 22.93 -18.51
C LYS A 126 14.10 23.33 -17.16
N SER A 127 13.21 24.33 -17.16
CA SER A 127 12.50 24.79 -15.97
C SER A 127 11.60 23.73 -15.40
N TYR A 128 11.29 23.84 -14.12
CA TYR A 128 10.37 22.97 -13.41
C TYR A 128 8.99 22.90 -14.10
N THR A 129 8.42 24.07 -14.43
CA THR A 129 7.11 24.19 -15.09
C THR A 129 7.08 23.68 -16.53
N TYR A 130 8.26 23.53 -17.17
CA TYR A 130 8.34 22.93 -18.49
C TYR A 130 7.95 21.46 -18.50
N TYR A 131 8.38 20.69 -17.50
CA TYR A 131 8.10 19.25 -17.42
C TYR A 131 6.70 18.94 -16.92
N GLY A 132 6.14 19.79 -16.08
CA GLY A 132 4.80 19.68 -15.54
C GLY A 132 3.70 20.32 -16.40
N GLU A 133 4.00 20.74 -17.64
CA GLU A 133 3.01 21.41 -18.48
C GLU A 133 1.84 20.50 -18.86
N ASP A 134 0.61 21.00 -18.61
CA ASP A 134 -0.64 20.41 -19.06
C ASP A 134 -1.12 21.09 -20.37
N ASN A 135 -1.83 20.37 -21.22
CA ASN A 135 -2.39 20.92 -22.46
C ASN A 135 -3.92 21.05 -22.45
N GLY A 136 -4.55 20.91 -21.28
CA GLY A 136 -5.98 20.96 -21.09
C GLY A 136 -6.72 19.67 -21.52
N LYS A 137 -6.00 18.66 -22.03
CA LYS A 137 -6.52 17.32 -22.33
C LYS A 137 -5.73 16.24 -21.62
N SER A 138 -4.44 16.42 -21.49
CA SER A 138 -3.50 15.51 -20.84
C SER A 138 -2.65 16.29 -19.88
N LYS A 139 -2.35 15.69 -18.73
CA LYS A 139 -1.43 16.23 -17.73
C LYS A 139 0.01 15.86 -18.08
N ASP A 140 0.96 16.67 -17.63
CA ASP A 140 2.40 16.42 -17.71
C ASP A 140 2.82 15.93 -19.10
N ILE A 141 2.48 16.64 -20.15
CA ILE A 141 2.73 16.22 -21.54
C ILE A 141 4.21 15.98 -21.88
N ARG A 142 5.13 16.32 -20.96
CA ARG A 142 6.58 16.11 -21.09
C ARG A 142 7.15 15.21 -20.00
N VAL A 143 6.33 14.43 -19.32
CA VAL A 143 6.81 13.52 -18.27
C VAL A 143 7.80 12.48 -18.81
N ASP A 144 7.61 12.00 -20.04
CA ASP A 144 8.57 11.12 -20.69
C ASP A 144 9.95 11.78 -20.91
N GLU A 145 9.95 13.07 -21.23
CA GLU A 145 11.18 13.84 -21.36
C GLU A 145 11.85 14.05 -19.99
N PHE A 146 11.05 14.31 -18.96
CA PHE A 146 11.52 14.40 -17.57
C PHE A 146 12.27 13.13 -17.13
N TYR A 147 11.64 11.98 -17.23
CA TYR A 147 12.27 10.71 -16.84
C TYR A 147 13.52 10.42 -17.67
N ARG A 148 13.43 10.58 -18.98
CA ARG A 148 14.55 10.33 -19.89
C ARG A 148 15.75 11.23 -19.58
N GLU A 149 15.53 12.52 -19.35
CA GLU A 149 16.62 13.46 -19.05
C GLU A 149 17.20 13.22 -17.65
N ALA A 150 16.37 12.86 -16.66
CA ALA A 150 16.82 12.47 -15.33
C ALA A 150 17.71 11.21 -15.39
N CYS A 151 17.32 10.19 -16.14
CA CYS A 151 18.14 9.01 -16.38
C CYS A 151 19.48 9.36 -17.03
N LEU A 152 19.48 10.21 -18.06
CA LEU A 152 20.71 10.66 -18.73
C LEU A 152 21.68 11.37 -17.78
N GLN A 153 21.17 12.19 -16.88
CA GLN A 153 21.99 12.87 -15.88
C GLN A 153 22.49 11.89 -14.79
N ALA A 154 21.63 10.97 -14.35
CA ALA A 154 21.97 9.99 -13.32
C ALA A 154 23.07 9.02 -13.80
N ILE A 155 23.06 8.60 -15.06
CA ILE A 155 24.08 7.75 -15.66
C ILE A 155 25.48 8.37 -15.52
N GLN A 156 25.61 9.71 -15.53
CA GLN A 156 26.89 10.42 -15.35
C GLN A 156 27.41 10.35 -13.90
N LYS A 157 26.63 9.85 -12.95
CA LYS A 157 27.04 9.76 -11.54
C LYS A 157 27.86 8.52 -11.20
N ASN A 158 28.33 7.77 -12.20
CA ASN A 158 29.20 6.59 -12.03
C ASN A 158 28.59 5.50 -11.12
N VAL A 159 27.32 5.20 -11.33
CA VAL A 159 26.54 4.18 -10.61
C VAL A 159 26.62 2.86 -11.37
N ASP A 160 26.73 1.75 -10.66
CA ASP A 160 26.59 0.41 -11.23
C ASP A 160 25.11 0.05 -11.35
N TRP A 161 24.54 0.30 -12.51
CA TRP A 161 23.10 0.10 -12.77
C TRP A 161 22.68 -1.38 -12.78
N SER A 162 23.63 -2.31 -12.90
CA SER A 162 23.34 -3.74 -12.83
C SER A 162 22.86 -4.20 -11.45
N LEU A 163 23.09 -3.39 -10.41
CA LEU A 163 22.62 -3.65 -9.06
C LEU A 163 21.12 -3.54 -8.89
N TYR A 164 20.44 -2.87 -9.85
CA TYR A 164 19.00 -2.58 -9.81
C TYR A 164 18.20 -3.40 -10.83
N ASP A 165 18.85 -4.37 -11.47
CA ASP A 165 18.27 -5.42 -12.29
C ASP A 165 18.12 -6.67 -11.42
N ASN A 166 17.07 -6.69 -10.59
CA ASN A 166 16.92 -7.73 -9.57
C ASN A 166 16.47 -9.08 -10.18
N ASP A 167 15.88 -9.07 -11.39
CA ASP A 167 15.45 -10.29 -12.08
C ASP A 167 16.45 -10.77 -13.16
N GLY A 168 17.54 -10.02 -13.41
CA GLY A 168 18.59 -10.36 -14.35
C GLY A 168 18.21 -10.23 -15.82
N ASN A 169 17.21 -9.41 -16.15
CA ASN A 169 16.73 -9.26 -17.53
C ASN A 169 17.44 -8.16 -18.34
N GLY A 170 18.37 -7.43 -17.73
CA GLY A 170 19.11 -6.32 -18.32
C GLY A 170 18.40 -4.98 -18.26
N VAL A 171 17.38 -4.86 -17.42
CA VAL A 171 16.58 -3.66 -17.23
C VAL A 171 16.55 -3.29 -15.75
N VAL A 172 16.66 -2.01 -15.42
CA VAL A 172 16.38 -1.53 -14.05
C VAL A 172 14.89 -1.71 -13.78
N ASP A 173 14.52 -2.49 -12.77
CA ASP A 173 13.12 -2.89 -12.54
C ASP A 173 12.24 -1.71 -12.15
N PHE A 174 12.75 -0.89 -11.23
CA PHE A 174 12.04 0.29 -10.73
C PHE A 174 13.04 1.36 -10.29
N ALA A 175 12.72 2.62 -10.51
CA ALA A 175 13.49 3.75 -9.99
C ALA A 175 12.57 4.86 -9.51
N PHE A 176 12.84 5.42 -8.34
CA PHE A 176 12.22 6.65 -7.89
C PHE A 176 12.88 7.87 -8.55
N PHE A 177 12.06 8.85 -8.91
CA PHE A 177 12.49 10.19 -9.33
C PHE A 177 11.88 11.22 -8.39
N LEU A 178 12.63 11.59 -7.36
CA LEU A 178 12.18 12.55 -6.36
C LEU A 178 12.58 13.97 -6.79
N TYR A 179 11.63 14.80 -7.14
CA TYR A 179 11.91 16.14 -7.67
C TYR A 179 11.72 17.23 -6.63
N ALA A 180 12.56 18.29 -6.75
CA ALA A 180 12.48 19.48 -5.92
C ALA A 180 11.22 20.29 -6.23
N GLY A 181 10.65 20.90 -5.20
CA GLY A 181 9.47 21.74 -5.30
C GLY A 181 8.16 20.99 -5.02
N HIS A 182 7.05 21.62 -5.30
CA HIS A 182 5.71 21.05 -5.08
C HIS A 182 5.29 20.10 -6.19
N GLY A 183 4.55 19.05 -5.83
CA GLY A 183 3.75 18.31 -6.79
C GLY A 183 2.43 19.03 -7.11
N GLN A 184 1.87 18.76 -8.28
CA GLN A 184 0.55 19.27 -8.66
C GLN A 184 -0.55 18.80 -7.69
N ASN A 185 -0.39 17.63 -7.07
CA ASN A 185 -1.29 17.09 -6.06
C ASN A 185 -1.33 17.93 -4.77
N GLN A 186 -0.25 18.68 -4.44
CA GLN A 186 -0.14 19.44 -3.19
C GLN A 186 -0.66 20.86 -3.30
N LYS A 187 -0.51 21.52 -4.43
CA LYS A 187 -0.83 22.93 -4.59
C LYS A 187 -2.16 23.20 -5.29
N GLY A 188 -3.00 22.21 -5.38
CA GLY A 188 -4.34 22.32 -5.95
C GLY A 188 -4.38 23.11 -7.27
N GLN A 189 -4.51 22.44 -8.40
CA GLN A 189 -4.81 22.99 -9.71
C GLN A 189 -3.73 23.88 -10.40
N ALA A 190 -2.50 23.93 -9.92
CA ALA A 190 -1.43 24.51 -10.71
C ALA A 190 -1.08 23.56 -11.85
N THR A 191 -1.49 23.92 -13.07
CA THR A 191 -1.43 23.06 -14.27
C THR A 191 -0.05 23.00 -14.93
N ASP A 192 0.97 23.50 -14.25
CA ASP A 192 2.36 23.51 -14.68
C ASP A 192 3.31 22.84 -13.69
N LEU A 193 2.75 22.10 -12.71
CA LEU A 193 3.50 21.31 -11.75
C LEU A 193 3.40 19.82 -12.09
N ILE A 194 4.47 19.07 -11.85
CA ILE A 194 4.51 17.64 -12.11
C ILE A 194 3.58 16.91 -11.11
N TRP A 195 2.74 16.03 -11.61
CA TRP A 195 1.92 15.14 -10.79
C TRP A 195 2.73 13.91 -10.35
N PRO A 196 2.79 13.57 -9.04
CA PRO A 196 3.37 12.31 -8.57
C PRO A 196 2.62 11.12 -9.21
N LYS A 197 3.37 10.21 -9.82
CA LYS A 197 2.80 9.04 -10.48
C LYS A 197 3.82 7.95 -10.72
N GLU A 198 3.36 6.73 -10.74
CA GLU A 198 4.07 5.60 -11.32
C GLU A 198 3.87 5.56 -12.84
N THR A 199 4.81 4.97 -13.56
CA THR A 199 4.68 4.67 -14.98
C THR A 199 5.37 3.35 -15.29
N THR A 200 4.75 2.58 -16.16
CA THR A 200 5.32 1.33 -16.70
C THR A 200 6.13 1.55 -17.97
N SER A 201 6.42 2.79 -18.32
CA SER A 201 7.20 3.12 -19.52
C SER A 201 8.67 2.73 -19.37
N TYR A 202 9.20 2.11 -20.40
CA TYR A 202 10.62 1.76 -20.46
C TYR A 202 11.41 2.88 -21.14
N TYR A 203 12.28 3.53 -20.37
CA TYR A 203 13.19 4.55 -20.89
C TYR A 203 14.52 3.93 -21.23
N LYS A 204 14.78 3.71 -22.51
CA LYS A 204 16.08 3.26 -22.98
C LYS A 204 17.00 4.45 -23.19
N VAL A 205 17.99 4.58 -22.32
CA VAL A 205 19.00 5.61 -22.42
C VAL A 205 20.26 5.01 -23.05
N GLN A 206 20.69 5.54 -24.19
CA GLN A 206 21.95 5.20 -24.83
C GLN A 206 23.00 6.24 -24.45
N GLY A 207 23.94 5.88 -23.60
CA GLY A 207 25.24 6.55 -23.49
C GLY A 207 26.25 5.82 -24.39
N ASP A 208 27.46 6.39 -24.55
CA ASP A 208 28.46 5.91 -25.51
C ASP A 208 28.88 4.44 -25.32
N ASP A 209 28.63 3.84 -24.12
CA ASP A 209 28.91 2.44 -23.82
C ASP A 209 27.87 1.78 -22.87
N ILE A 210 26.79 2.44 -22.49
CA ILE A 210 25.85 1.94 -21.49
C ILE A 210 24.42 2.02 -22.04
N ASN A 211 23.80 0.85 -22.20
CA ASN A 211 22.35 0.75 -22.41
C ASN A 211 21.70 0.53 -21.04
N VAL A 212 21.13 1.56 -20.44
CA VAL A 212 20.28 1.42 -19.26
C VAL A 212 18.84 1.52 -19.71
N ALA A 213 18.06 0.50 -19.45
CA ALA A 213 16.63 0.55 -19.58
C ALA A 213 16.02 0.56 -18.16
N PHE A 214 15.10 1.46 -17.94
CA PHE A 214 14.34 1.56 -16.70
C PHE A 214 12.98 0.91 -16.92
N GLY A 215 12.56 0.10 -15.95
CA GLY A 215 11.23 -0.47 -15.89
C GLY A 215 10.21 0.55 -15.37
N ALA A 216 9.33 0.12 -14.50
CA ALA A 216 8.41 1.01 -13.80
C ALA A 216 9.17 2.05 -12.99
N SER A 217 8.67 3.26 -12.96
CA SER A 217 9.28 4.36 -12.21
C SER A 217 8.20 5.22 -11.57
N GLY A 218 8.38 5.50 -10.28
CA GLY A 218 7.54 6.42 -9.53
C GLY A 218 8.19 7.79 -9.44
N CYS A 219 7.39 8.80 -9.25
CA CYS A 219 7.89 10.12 -8.88
C CYS A 219 7.12 10.69 -7.70
N ALA A 220 7.85 11.31 -6.80
CA ALA A 220 7.31 12.00 -5.65
C ALA A 220 8.01 13.35 -5.52
N CYS A 221 7.50 14.21 -4.67
CA CYS A 221 7.96 15.58 -4.60
C CYS A 221 8.34 16.00 -3.18
N GLU A 222 9.12 17.08 -3.12
CA GLU A 222 9.43 17.80 -1.90
C GLU A 222 8.31 18.78 -1.57
N LEU A 223 8.00 18.97 -0.28
CA LEU A 223 7.17 20.08 0.16
C LEU A 223 7.93 21.41 0.13
N TYR A 224 7.21 22.46 -0.18
CA TYR A 224 7.74 23.80 -0.25
C TYR A 224 8.26 24.35 1.10
N LYS A 225 9.19 25.33 1.07
CA LYS A 225 9.76 26.01 2.23
C LYS A 225 10.51 25.08 3.19
N SER A 226 11.41 24.27 2.67
CA SER A 226 12.27 23.39 3.46
C SER A 226 11.49 22.35 4.30
N GLN A 227 10.32 22.01 3.89
CA GLN A 227 9.56 20.87 4.44
C GLN A 227 9.68 19.71 3.47
N ILE A 228 9.97 18.54 4.01
CA ILE A 228 9.92 17.27 3.27
C ILE A 228 8.49 16.77 3.32
N ASP A 229 8.00 16.26 2.20
CA ASP A 229 6.70 15.57 2.16
C ASP A 229 6.72 14.33 3.06
N GLY A 230 5.55 13.80 3.39
CA GLY A 230 5.44 12.50 4.06
C GLY A 230 5.81 11.36 3.10
N ILE A 231 6.04 10.18 3.66
CA ILE A 231 6.40 8.98 2.87
C ILE A 231 5.23 8.44 2.04
N GLY A 232 3.99 8.87 2.30
CA GLY A 232 2.77 8.23 1.79
C GLY A 232 2.71 8.16 0.27
N ALA A 233 3.05 9.25 -0.44
CA ALA A 233 3.10 9.21 -1.91
C ALA A 233 4.16 8.22 -2.40
N CYS A 234 5.35 8.17 -1.77
CA CYS A 234 6.37 7.19 -2.14
C CYS A 234 5.92 5.76 -1.87
N VAL A 235 5.20 5.51 -0.77
CA VAL A 235 4.64 4.18 -0.46
C VAL A 235 3.63 3.77 -1.52
N HIS A 236 2.68 4.65 -1.85
CA HIS A 236 1.65 4.41 -2.87
C HIS A 236 2.28 4.07 -4.24
N GLU A 237 3.16 4.93 -4.74
CA GLU A 237 3.81 4.71 -6.05
C GLU A 237 4.71 3.44 -6.05
N PHE A 238 5.31 3.11 -4.91
CA PHE A 238 6.11 1.88 -4.82
C PHE A 238 5.23 0.62 -4.80
N CYS A 239 4.05 0.68 -4.22
CA CYS A 239 3.06 -0.40 -4.30
C CYS A 239 2.64 -0.70 -5.75
N HIS A 240 2.58 0.32 -6.63
CA HIS A 240 2.43 0.08 -8.06
C HIS A 240 3.61 -0.68 -8.66
N GLY A 241 4.85 -0.35 -8.24
CA GLY A 241 6.05 -1.10 -8.62
C GLY A 241 6.01 -2.57 -8.15
N LEU A 242 5.28 -2.87 -7.09
CA LEU A 242 5.00 -4.22 -6.61
C LEU A 242 3.79 -4.88 -7.27
N GLY A 243 3.03 -4.14 -8.10
CA GLY A 243 1.92 -4.63 -8.93
C GLY A 243 0.52 -4.36 -8.40
N LEU A 244 0.36 -3.60 -7.32
CA LEU A 244 -0.95 -3.21 -6.81
C LEU A 244 -1.60 -2.14 -7.70
N PRO A 245 -2.91 -2.22 -8.00
CA PRO A 245 -3.64 -1.20 -8.73
C PRO A 245 -4.19 -0.12 -7.80
N ASP A 246 -4.63 1.00 -8.37
CA ASP A 246 -5.42 2.00 -7.66
C ASP A 246 -6.81 1.49 -7.32
N PHE A 247 -7.27 1.85 -6.10
CA PHE A 247 -8.62 1.54 -5.63
C PHE A 247 -9.52 2.78 -5.54
N TYR A 248 -9.07 3.95 -5.98
CA TYR A 248 -9.93 5.11 -6.16
C TYR A 248 -10.62 5.12 -7.54
N ASP A 249 -11.70 5.89 -7.64
CA ASP A 249 -12.36 6.15 -8.92
C ASP A 249 -11.73 7.37 -9.59
N TYR A 250 -11.18 7.22 -10.79
CA TYR A 250 -10.55 8.33 -11.52
C TYR A 250 -11.52 9.47 -11.86
N ASP A 251 -12.82 9.18 -11.90
CA ASP A 251 -13.86 10.18 -12.10
C ASP A 251 -14.35 10.81 -10.78
N TYR A 252 -13.87 10.34 -9.61
CA TYR A 252 -14.27 10.76 -8.27
C TYR A 252 -15.80 10.76 -8.02
N GLU A 253 -16.51 9.91 -8.72
CA GLU A 253 -17.95 9.76 -8.56
C GLU A 253 -18.31 8.70 -7.53
N LYS A 254 -17.41 7.73 -7.31
CA LYS A 254 -17.59 6.61 -6.40
C LYS A 254 -16.67 6.72 -5.18
N TYR A 255 -16.97 5.91 -4.20
CA TYR A 255 -16.23 5.90 -2.94
C TYR A 255 -14.82 5.28 -3.09
N GLY A 256 -14.71 4.16 -3.82
CA GLY A 256 -13.49 3.38 -3.84
C GLY A 256 -13.22 2.72 -2.49
N MET A 257 -12.00 2.86 -2.00
CA MET A 257 -11.58 2.49 -0.65
C MET A 257 -11.34 3.71 0.25
N ASP A 258 -11.29 4.92 -0.34
CA ASP A 258 -11.04 6.20 0.34
C ASP A 258 -9.83 6.11 1.30
N TYR A 259 -9.94 6.54 2.55
CA TYR A 259 -8.84 6.50 3.51
C TYR A 259 -8.65 5.14 4.20
N TRP A 260 -9.37 4.10 3.80
CA TRP A 260 -9.20 2.75 4.32
C TRP A 260 -8.12 1.92 3.63
N ASP A 261 -7.52 2.45 2.56
CA ASP A 261 -6.53 1.73 1.77
C ASP A 261 -5.41 2.66 1.28
N VAL A 262 -4.17 2.15 1.23
CA VAL A 262 -3.01 2.93 0.80
C VAL A 262 -3.02 3.18 -0.71
N MET A 263 -3.67 2.30 -1.49
CA MET A 263 -3.86 2.46 -2.93
C MET A 263 -5.06 3.37 -3.27
N ASP A 264 -5.55 4.09 -2.27
CA ASP A 264 -6.49 5.21 -2.38
C ASP A 264 -5.99 6.35 -1.46
N ALA A 265 -6.87 7.09 -0.84
CA ALA A 265 -6.53 8.26 -0.03
C ALA A 265 -5.81 7.94 1.29
N GLY A 266 -5.74 6.67 1.71
CA GLY A 266 -5.04 6.22 2.92
C GLY A 266 -3.55 6.56 2.96
N CYS A 267 -2.90 6.72 1.80
CA CYS A 267 -1.54 7.19 1.69
C CYS A 267 -1.34 8.64 2.21
N TYR A 268 -2.41 9.46 2.23
CA TYR A 268 -2.35 10.86 2.67
C TYR A 268 -2.63 11.07 4.16
N LYS A 269 -2.80 10.01 4.97
CA LYS A 269 -2.99 10.17 6.43
C LYS A 269 -1.88 10.99 7.06
N LEU A 270 -2.26 11.92 7.93
CA LEU A 270 -1.35 12.91 8.52
C LEU A 270 -0.44 13.62 7.50
N GLN A 271 -0.99 13.96 6.33
CA GLN A 271 -0.24 14.57 5.22
C GLN A 271 0.87 13.64 4.68
N GLY A 272 0.55 12.35 4.55
CA GLY A 272 1.48 11.33 4.08
C GLY A 272 2.57 10.95 5.07
N ARG A 273 2.60 11.55 6.27
CA ARG A 273 3.63 11.25 7.28
C ARG A 273 3.46 9.90 7.94
N MET A 274 2.23 9.40 7.94
CA MET A 274 1.89 8.07 8.43
C MET A 274 0.77 7.49 7.56
N PRO A 275 1.10 6.96 6.37
CA PRO A 275 0.13 6.22 5.58
C PRO A 275 -0.41 5.05 6.41
N ILE A 276 -1.63 4.64 6.15
CA ILE A 276 -2.21 3.48 6.84
C ILE A 276 -1.49 2.19 6.48
N GLY A 277 -1.70 1.15 7.28
CA GLY A 277 -1.22 -0.19 6.98
C GLY A 277 -1.89 -0.77 5.74
N LEU A 278 -1.21 -1.72 5.08
CA LEU A 278 -1.77 -2.46 3.96
C LEU A 278 -2.99 -3.26 4.41
N SER A 279 -4.00 -3.35 3.55
CA SER A 279 -5.18 -4.18 3.77
C SER A 279 -4.84 -5.68 3.67
N ALA A 280 -5.68 -6.53 4.24
CA ALA A 280 -5.52 -7.98 4.10
C ALA A 280 -5.53 -8.43 2.64
N TYR A 281 -6.28 -7.73 1.77
CA TYR A 281 -6.21 -7.92 0.33
C TYR A 281 -4.80 -7.68 -0.24
N GLU A 282 -4.21 -6.55 0.10
CA GLU A 282 -2.89 -6.16 -0.40
C GLU A 282 -1.79 -7.08 0.12
N LEU A 283 -1.87 -7.49 1.39
CA LEU A 283 -0.93 -8.43 2.01
C LEU A 283 -0.97 -9.80 1.32
N ASP A 284 -2.16 -10.32 0.99
CA ASP A 284 -2.31 -11.56 0.23
C ASP A 284 -1.83 -11.41 -1.22
N PHE A 285 -2.18 -10.29 -1.86
CA PHE A 285 -1.74 -9.97 -3.22
C PHE A 285 -0.21 -9.98 -3.35
N LEU A 286 0.49 -9.38 -2.38
CA LEU A 286 1.94 -9.33 -2.33
C LEU A 286 2.58 -10.66 -1.87
N GLY A 287 1.78 -11.58 -1.34
CA GLY A 287 2.24 -12.86 -0.82
C GLY A 287 2.93 -12.76 0.53
N TRP A 288 2.63 -11.69 1.30
CA TRP A 288 3.21 -11.48 2.63
C TRP A 288 2.38 -12.09 3.74
N ARG A 289 1.07 -12.17 3.56
CA ARG A 289 0.14 -12.82 4.49
C ARG A 289 -1.09 -13.30 3.73
N LYS A 290 -1.37 -14.58 3.78
CA LYS A 290 -2.46 -15.15 2.99
C LYS A 290 -3.81 -14.90 3.63
N LEU A 291 -4.82 -14.71 2.78
CA LEU A 291 -6.20 -14.78 3.20
C LEU A 291 -6.60 -16.23 3.44
N VAL A 292 -7.35 -16.47 4.52
CA VAL A 292 -8.01 -17.76 4.75
C VAL A 292 -9.36 -17.74 4.05
N GLU A 293 -9.52 -18.56 3.03
CA GLU A 293 -10.79 -18.72 2.33
C GLU A 293 -11.70 -19.68 3.10
N LEU A 294 -12.87 -19.20 3.50
CA LEU A 294 -13.85 -20.00 4.22
C LEU A 294 -14.69 -20.86 3.28
N GLU A 295 -14.92 -22.12 3.66
CA GLU A 295 -15.78 -23.01 2.90
C GLU A 295 -17.24 -22.51 2.94
N PRO A 296 -17.89 -22.27 1.78
CA PRO A 296 -19.16 -21.54 1.72
C PRO A 296 -20.35 -22.22 2.46
N ASP A 297 -20.30 -23.54 2.63
CA ASP A 297 -21.37 -24.32 3.28
C ASP A 297 -21.07 -24.65 4.74
N GLU A 298 -19.89 -24.26 5.24
CA GLU A 298 -19.47 -24.47 6.60
C GLU A 298 -19.86 -23.27 7.48
N ALA A 299 -19.94 -23.49 8.78
CA ALA A 299 -20.24 -22.47 9.76
C ALA A 299 -19.03 -22.28 10.68
N TYR A 300 -18.63 -21.03 10.92
CA TYR A 300 -17.46 -20.68 11.70
C TYR A 300 -17.81 -19.66 12.77
N THR A 301 -17.15 -19.76 13.92
CA THR A 301 -16.99 -18.65 14.85
C THR A 301 -15.53 -18.27 14.83
N LEU A 302 -15.23 -17.11 14.25
CA LEU A 302 -13.87 -16.61 14.08
C LEU A 302 -13.50 -15.69 15.24
N THR A 303 -12.22 -15.74 15.63
CA THR A 303 -11.57 -14.73 16.47
C THR A 303 -10.49 -14.07 15.65
N ILE A 304 -10.68 -12.80 15.30
CA ILE A 304 -9.81 -12.08 14.37
C ILE A 304 -8.92 -11.12 15.13
N ASP A 305 -7.63 -11.39 15.15
CA ASP A 305 -6.61 -10.50 15.72
C ASP A 305 -6.45 -9.22 14.89
N PRO A 306 -6.02 -8.12 15.52
CA PRO A 306 -5.68 -6.89 14.79
C PRO A 306 -4.65 -7.13 13.69
N LEU A 307 -4.93 -6.67 12.46
CA LEU A 307 -4.07 -6.86 11.29
C LEU A 307 -2.63 -6.37 11.55
N GLU A 308 -2.47 -5.25 12.23
CA GLU A 308 -1.18 -4.67 12.63
C GLU A 308 -0.43 -5.46 13.74
N LYS A 309 -1.05 -6.48 14.35
CA LYS A 309 -0.41 -7.43 15.27
C LYS A 309 -0.14 -8.79 14.63
N GLY A 310 -0.27 -8.90 13.32
CA GLY A 310 -0.11 -10.16 12.61
C GLY A 310 -1.43 -10.90 12.36
N GLY A 311 -2.57 -10.31 12.69
CA GLY A 311 -3.88 -10.87 12.38
C GLY A 311 -4.06 -11.14 10.89
N ILE A 312 -4.86 -12.14 10.56
CA ILE A 312 -5.14 -12.57 9.18
C ILE A 312 -6.50 -12.09 8.71
N GLY A 313 -6.67 -11.98 7.40
CA GLY A 313 -7.97 -11.70 6.78
C GLY A 313 -8.69 -12.98 6.37
N TYR A 314 -10.01 -12.98 6.48
CA TYR A 314 -10.85 -14.11 6.06
C TYR A 314 -11.66 -13.76 4.84
N LYS A 315 -11.65 -14.66 3.84
CA LYS A 315 -12.36 -14.49 2.58
C LYS A 315 -13.67 -15.27 2.60
N VAL A 316 -14.79 -14.57 2.45
CA VAL A 316 -16.16 -15.12 2.38
C VAL A 316 -16.64 -14.98 0.94
N VAL A 317 -16.64 -16.06 0.19
CA VAL A 317 -16.97 -16.03 -1.24
C VAL A 317 -18.46 -15.93 -1.50
N ASN A 318 -18.85 -15.24 -2.58
CA ASN A 318 -20.20 -15.27 -3.09
C ASN A 318 -20.47 -16.66 -3.72
N LYS A 319 -21.46 -17.40 -3.20
CA LYS A 319 -21.81 -18.74 -3.70
C LYS A 319 -22.20 -18.75 -5.19
N ALA A 320 -22.68 -17.63 -5.71
CA ALA A 320 -23.06 -17.50 -7.12
C ALA A 320 -21.88 -17.20 -8.03
N ASN A 321 -20.81 -16.60 -7.50
CA ASN A 321 -19.60 -16.23 -8.24
C ASN A 321 -18.39 -16.12 -7.30
N PRO A 322 -17.45 -17.08 -7.29
CA PRO A 322 -16.29 -17.05 -6.40
C PRO A 322 -15.28 -15.92 -6.67
N ASP A 323 -15.34 -15.26 -7.83
CA ASP A 323 -14.53 -14.06 -8.10
C ASP A 323 -15.12 -12.81 -7.42
N GLU A 324 -16.33 -12.88 -6.86
CA GLU A 324 -16.95 -11.88 -6.00
C GLU A 324 -16.96 -12.38 -4.55
N TYR A 325 -16.39 -11.62 -3.62
CA TYR A 325 -16.22 -12.05 -2.25
C TYR A 325 -16.09 -10.88 -1.30
N PHE A 326 -16.30 -11.16 -0.01
CA PHE A 326 -16.00 -10.22 1.06
C PHE A 326 -14.72 -10.64 1.78
N ILE A 327 -13.96 -9.65 2.27
CA ILE A 327 -12.80 -9.84 3.13
C ILE A 327 -13.12 -9.24 4.49
N LEU A 328 -12.92 -10.03 5.54
CA LEU A 328 -13.07 -9.62 6.92
C LEU A 328 -11.68 -9.40 7.50
N GLU A 329 -11.39 -8.20 8.00
CA GLU A 329 -10.12 -7.89 8.64
C GLU A 329 -10.33 -6.96 9.85
N ASN A 330 -9.52 -7.14 10.89
CA ASN A 330 -9.61 -6.35 12.11
C ASN A 330 -8.64 -5.17 12.06
N ARG A 331 -9.20 -3.96 11.98
CA ARG A 331 -8.45 -2.69 11.98
C ARG A 331 -8.52 -2.07 13.36
N GLN A 332 -7.35 -1.81 13.98
CA GLN A 332 -7.24 -1.21 15.30
C GLN A 332 -6.30 0.01 15.28
N ASN A 333 -6.46 0.96 16.20
CA ASN A 333 -5.63 2.16 16.29
C ASN A 333 -4.22 1.86 16.82
N ILE A 334 -3.48 1.00 16.16
CA ILE A 334 -2.11 0.56 16.50
C ILE A 334 -1.24 0.48 15.23
N GLY A 335 0.07 0.41 15.38
CA GLY A 335 0.99 0.30 14.25
C GLY A 335 0.81 1.44 13.25
N MET A 336 0.75 1.13 11.96
CA MET A 336 0.49 2.10 10.90
C MET A 336 -0.95 2.63 10.94
N ASP A 337 -1.88 1.90 11.53
CA ASP A 337 -3.27 2.30 11.72
C ASP A 337 -3.51 3.18 12.96
N GLN A 338 -2.48 3.49 13.72
CA GLN A 338 -2.60 4.28 14.97
C GLN A 338 -3.43 5.55 14.84
N TYR A 339 -3.41 6.17 13.65
CA TYR A 339 -4.13 7.42 13.38
C TYR A 339 -5.22 7.26 12.31
N ILE A 340 -5.73 6.06 12.13
CA ILE A 340 -6.74 5.77 11.10
C ILE A 340 -7.99 6.65 11.27
N GLY A 341 -8.35 6.96 12.53
CA GLY A 341 -9.47 7.83 12.87
C GLY A 341 -9.21 9.33 12.81
N TYR A 342 -7.99 9.76 12.50
CA TYR A 342 -7.70 11.18 12.41
C TYR A 342 -8.05 11.74 11.03
N ALA A 343 -8.77 12.86 11.03
CA ALA A 343 -8.88 13.69 9.83
C ALA A 343 -7.50 14.24 9.43
N LEU A 344 -7.37 14.59 8.16
CA LEU A 344 -6.22 15.33 7.65
C LEU A 344 -6.06 16.68 8.36
N SER A 345 -7.15 17.28 8.85
CA SER A 345 -7.14 18.61 9.42
C SER A 345 -6.96 18.58 10.93
N SER A 346 -6.05 19.43 11.41
CA SER A 346 -5.82 19.67 12.84
C SER A 346 -7.05 20.15 13.63
N HIS A 347 -8.17 20.39 12.95
CA HIS A 347 -9.42 20.86 13.55
C HIS A 347 -10.33 19.71 14.01
N TYR A 348 -10.07 18.48 13.61
CA TYR A 348 -10.83 17.30 13.99
C TYR A 348 -9.90 16.23 14.55
N ASN A 349 -9.46 16.43 15.79
CA ASN A 349 -8.70 15.44 16.57
C ASN A 349 -9.63 14.54 17.39
N GLU A 350 -10.86 14.37 16.98
CA GLU A 350 -11.73 13.42 17.64
C GLU A 350 -11.39 12.04 17.09
N MET A 351 -10.64 11.28 17.88
CA MET A 351 -10.54 9.84 17.71
C MET A 351 -11.91 9.27 18.03
N GLY A 352 -12.67 9.00 17.02
CA GLY A 352 -13.91 8.25 17.14
C GLY A 352 -13.65 6.76 17.17
N ALA A 353 -14.70 5.96 17.09
CA ALA A 353 -14.65 4.51 17.00
C ALA A 353 -14.19 4.04 15.60
N ASN A 354 -13.03 4.55 15.13
CA ASN A 354 -12.47 4.14 13.84
C ASN A 354 -11.58 2.92 14.04
N HIS A 355 -12.11 1.93 14.71
CA HIS A 355 -11.51 0.61 14.89
C HIS A 355 -12.64 -0.43 14.89
N GLY A 356 -12.29 -1.65 14.57
CA GLY A 356 -13.25 -2.73 14.47
C GLY A 356 -13.03 -3.60 13.24
N LEU A 357 -14.05 -4.39 12.90
CA LEU A 357 -14.03 -5.23 11.71
C LEU A 357 -14.29 -4.39 10.46
N MET A 358 -13.31 -4.30 9.59
CA MET A 358 -13.49 -3.82 8.23
C MET A 358 -13.97 -4.97 7.34
N ILE A 359 -14.97 -4.70 6.53
CA ILE A 359 -15.45 -5.66 5.54
C ILE A 359 -15.30 -5.03 4.17
N SER A 360 -14.43 -5.60 3.34
CA SER A 360 -14.25 -5.16 1.96
C SER A 360 -15.06 -6.05 1.02
N HIS A 361 -15.69 -5.45 0.03
CA HIS A 361 -16.34 -6.12 -1.10
C HIS A 361 -15.42 -6.07 -2.31
N VAL A 362 -15.06 -7.21 -2.83
CA VAL A 362 -14.23 -7.38 -4.03
C VAL A 362 -15.01 -8.12 -5.10
N ASP A 363 -15.15 -7.54 -6.29
CA ASP A 363 -15.61 -8.22 -7.50
C ASP A 363 -14.44 -8.21 -8.50
N TYR A 364 -13.60 -9.25 -8.38
CA TYR A 364 -12.35 -9.33 -9.13
C TYR A 364 -12.58 -9.51 -10.62
N LYS A 365 -12.02 -8.60 -11.41
CA LYS A 365 -11.97 -8.72 -12.87
C LYS A 365 -10.55 -8.45 -13.36
N SER A 366 -9.90 -9.46 -13.90
CA SER A 366 -8.51 -9.32 -14.38
C SER A 366 -8.34 -8.17 -15.38
N SER A 367 -9.35 -7.84 -16.15
CA SER A 367 -9.31 -6.72 -17.11
C SER A 367 -9.18 -5.36 -16.43
N THR A 368 -9.92 -5.10 -15.35
CA THR A 368 -9.89 -3.81 -14.63
C THR A 368 -8.65 -3.71 -13.75
N TRP A 369 -8.24 -4.80 -13.13
CA TRP A 369 -6.97 -4.87 -12.39
C TRP A 369 -5.76 -4.61 -13.29
N ASN A 370 -5.72 -5.29 -14.43
CA ASN A 370 -4.61 -5.13 -15.39
C ASN A 370 -4.58 -3.75 -16.07
N SER A 371 -5.70 -3.07 -16.16
CA SER A 371 -5.76 -1.72 -16.74
C SER A 371 -5.71 -0.59 -15.70
N ASN A 372 -5.48 -0.93 -14.43
CA ASN A 372 -5.50 0.02 -13.32
C ASN A 372 -6.79 0.86 -13.27
N THR A 373 -7.96 0.21 -13.49
CA THR A 373 -9.28 0.86 -13.54
C THR A 373 -10.30 0.12 -12.68
N VAL A 374 -9.86 -0.39 -11.51
CA VAL A 374 -10.66 -1.25 -10.63
C VAL A 374 -12.04 -0.63 -10.33
N ASN A 375 -12.05 0.63 -9.94
CA ASN A 375 -13.27 1.37 -9.58
C ASN A 375 -13.70 2.38 -10.66
N THR A 376 -12.91 2.59 -11.70
CA THR A 376 -13.23 3.51 -12.79
C THR A 376 -14.06 2.82 -13.86
N SER A 377 -15.36 2.91 -13.74
CA SER A 377 -16.32 2.34 -14.67
C SER A 377 -17.59 3.20 -14.73
N LYS A 378 -18.43 2.96 -15.74
CA LYS A 378 -19.73 3.63 -15.80
C LYS A 378 -20.71 3.05 -14.77
N GLY A 379 -21.56 3.91 -14.22
CA GLY A 379 -22.59 3.53 -13.27
C GLY A 379 -22.09 3.42 -11.83
N THR A 380 -22.74 2.62 -11.02
CA THR A 380 -22.46 2.45 -9.59
C THR A 380 -21.48 1.31 -9.27
N TYR A 381 -21.05 0.55 -10.26
CA TYR A 381 -20.16 -0.59 -10.07
C TYR A 381 -18.82 -0.15 -9.48
N GLN A 382 -18.36 -0.85 -8.44
CA GLN A 382 -17.07 -0.74 -7.82
C GLN A 382 -16.44 -2.14 -7.74
N GLY A 383 -15.21 -2.31 -8.25
CA GLY A 383 -14.50 -3.58 -8.21
C GLY A 383 -13.95 -3.89 -6.82
N MET A 384 -13.66 -2.84 -6.03
CA MET A 384 -13.26 -2.96 -4.62
C MET A 384 -13.78 -1.75 -3.83
N THR A 385 -14.47 -2.00 -2.72
CA THR A 385 -14.97 -0.98 -1.81
C THR A 385 -15.20 -1.59 -0.42
N ILE A 386 -15.58 -0.80 0.58
CA ILE A 386 -15.99 -1.33 1.87
C ILE A 386 -17.50 -1.59 1.92
N VAL A 387 -17.91 -2.45 2.85
CA VAL A 387 -19.31 -2.64 3.25
C VAL A 387 -19.48 -1.92 4.60
N PRO A 388 -19.95 -0.65 4.61
CA PRO A 388 -19.98 0.14 5.83
C PRO A 388 -21.08 -0.33 6.78
N ALA A 389 -20.80 -0.29 8.09
CA ALA A 389 -21.74 -0.74 9.11
C ALA A 389 -23.01 0.14 9.18
N ASP A 390 -22.90 1.43 8.89
CA ASP A 390 -24.02 2.37 8.85
C ASP A 390 -24.75 2.42 7.49
N GLN A 391 -24.28 1.65 6.50
CA GLN A 391 -24.81 1.61 5.13
C GLN A 391 -24.64 2.93 4.34
N GLU A 392 -23.73 3.82 4.79
CA GLU A 392 -23.44 5.08 4.12
C GLU A 392 -21.98 5.13 3.64
N LEU A 393 -21.75 5.36 2.35
CA LEU A 393 -20.43 5.61 1.77
C LEU A 393 -20.30 7.09 1.42
N ILE A 394 -19.67 7.86 2.29
CA ILE A 394 -19.43 9.29 2.10
C ILE A 394 -17.96 9.53 1.76
N SER A 395 -17.69 9.79 0.49
CA SER A 395 -16.34 10.06 0.00
C SER A 395 -15.79 11.38 0.54
N SER A 396 -14.50 11.36 0.91
CA SER A 396 -13.70 12.52 1.28
C SER A 396 -13.69 13.63 0.20
N ASN A 397 -13.92 13.27 -1.05
CA ASN A 397 -13.99 14.21 -2.18
C ASN A 397 -15.33 14.97 -2.31
N LYS A 398 -16.38 14.52 -1.65
CA LYS A 398 -17.74 15.04 -1.86
C LYS A 398 -18.28 15.87 -0.70
N LYS A 399 -17.62 15.82 0.46
CA LYS A 399 -18.11 16.42 1.70
C LYS A 399 -17.06 17.27 2.40
N THR A 400 -17.51 18.05 3.36
CA THR A 400 -16.61 18.74 4.30
C THR A 400 -15.86 17.71 5.14
N ASP A 401 -14.67 18.04 5.60
CA ASP A 401 -13.85 17.19 6.45
C ASP A 401 -14.63 16.65 7.66
N LYS A 402 -15.48 17.49 8.23
CA LYS A 402 -16.31 17.11 9.37
C LYS A 402 -17.32 16.02 9.01
N GLU A 403 -18.08 16.21 7.93
CA GLU A 403 -19.11 15.26 7.52
C GLU A 403 -18.49 13.93 7.13
N TRP A 404 -17.36 13.98 6.45
CA TRP A 404 -16.63 12.82 6.02
C TRP A 404 -16.05 12.03 7.22
N VAL A 405 -15.36 12.69 8.16
CA VAL A 405 -14.83 12.03 9.38
C VAL A 405 -15.95 11.42 10.21
N GLN A 406 -17.09 12.10 10.33
CA GLN A 406 -18.25 11.56 11.04
C GLN A 406 -18.80 10.31 10.38
N SER A 407 -18.82 10.25 9.04
CA SER A 407 -19.21 9.05 8.32
C SER A 407 -18.27 7.88 8.56
N GLN A 408 -16.96 8.12 8.53
CA GLN A 408 -15.97 7.06 8.80
C GLN A 408 -16.14 6.39 10.18
N HIS A 409 -16.71 7.09 11.17
CA HIS A 409 -17.01 6.49 12.48
C HIS A 409 -18.10 5.43 12.43
N GLY A 410 -18.90 5.43 11.38
CA GLY A 410 -19.95 4.45 11.11
C GLY A 410 -19.53 3.30 10.21
N ASP A 411 -18.32 3.33 9.61
CA ASP A 411 -17.92 2.37 8.57
C ASP A 411 -17.60 0.98 9.11
N LEU A 412 -16.88 0.88 10.23
CA LEU A 412 -16.41 -0.39 10.79
C LEU A 412 -17.42 -1.01 11.75
N TYR A 413 -17.41 -2.34 11.85
CA TYR A 413 -18.28 -3.10 12.75
C TYR A 413 -17.59 -3.39 14.10
N PRO A 414 -18.31 -3.37 15.25
CA PRO A 414 -19.70 -2.93 15.38
C PRO A 414 -19.88 -1.41 15.31
N GLY A 415 -18.78 -0.62 15.36
CA GLY A 415 -18.75 0.83 15.23
C GLY A 415 -19.59 1.59 16.25
N GLU A 416 -19.75 2.89 16.06
CA GLU A 416 -20.53 3.76 16.97
C GLU A 416 -22.00 3.34 17.04
N ASN A 417 -22.53 2.77 15.98
CA ASN A 417 -23.92 2.36 15.88
C ASN A 417 -24.19 0.96 16.46
N ASN A 418 -23.15 0.26 16.94
CA ASN A 418 -23.22 -1.10 17.47
C ASN A 418 -23.93 -2.07 16.50
N VAL A 419 -23.51 -2.05 15.22
CA VAL A 419 -24.02 -2.94 14.18
C VAL A 419 -23.29 -4.28 14.25
N THR A 420 -24.01 -5.33 14.60
CA THR A 420 -23.44 -6.66 14.89
C THR A 420 -23.72 -7.69 13.82
N GLU A 421 -24.37 -7.30 12.73
CA GLU A 421 -24.69 -8.20 11.61
C GLU A 421 -24.79 -7.42 10.29
N ILE A 422 -24.51 -8.07 9.19
CA ILE A 422 -24.78 -7.53 7.86
C ILE A 422 -26.19 -7.94 7.44
N THR A 423 -27.10 -6.98 7.33
CA THR A 423 -28.50 -7.20 6.95
C THR A 423 -28.79 -6.94 5.49
N SER A 424 -28.00 -6.06 4.85
CA SER A 424 -28.08 -5.79 3.41
C SER A 424 -26.69 -5.44 2.88
N TYR A 425 -26.35 -6.00 1.76
CA TYR A 425 -25.13 -5.69 0.99
C TYR A 425 -25.40 -5.88 -0.48
N ASP A 426 -24.80 -5.02 -1.29
CA ASP A 426 -24.89 -5.13 -2.73
C ASP A 426 -23.90 -6.18 -3.23
N VAL A 427 -24.42 -7.21 -3.86
CA VAL A 427 -23.64 -8.15 -4.67
C VAL A 427 -24.01 -7.97 -6.13
N TYR A 428 -23.05 -8.18 -7.02
CA TYR A 428 -23.28 -8.01 -8.47
C TYR A 428 -23.74 -9.29 -9.14
N THR A 429 -23.54 -10.43 -8.47
CA THR A 429 -23.93 -11.73 -8.98
C THR A 429 -24.83 -12.44 -7.97
N GLY A 430 -26.04 -12.83 -8.41
CA GLY A 430 -27.06 -13.42 -7.52
C GLY A 430 -27.89 -12.36 -6.79
N GLU A 431 -28.67 -12.79 -5.81
CA GLU A 431 -29.52 -11.92 -4.98
C GLU A 431 -28.86 -11.54 -3.65
N THR A 432 -27.98 -12.40 -3.14
CA THR A 432 -27.25 -12.24 -1.88
C THR A 432 -25.91 -12.94 -1.97
N LEU A 433 -25.00 -12.70 -1.00
CA LEU A 433 -23.76 -13.43 -0.82
C LEU A 433 -23.99 -14.94 -0.63
N GLY A 434 -25.18 -15.32 -0.17
CA GLY A 434 -25.54 -16.72 0.13
C GLY A 434 -24.97 -17.23 1.45
N GLN A 435 -24.31 -16.38 2.21
CA GLN A 435 -23.72 -16.64 3.53
C GLN A 435 -24.15 -15.55 4.50
N THR A 436 -24.18 -15.81 5.79
CA THR A 436 -24.50 -14.83 6.84
C THR A 436 -23.24 -14.43 7.59
N ILE A 437 -23.13 -13.16 7.96
CA ILE A 437 -22.05 -12.61 8.79
C ILE A 437 -22.75 -11.87 9.93
N ASN A 438 -22.65 -12.40 11.15
CA ASN A 438 -23.40 -11.89 12.31
C ASN A 438 -22.64 -12.10 13.63
N ASN A 439 -23.24 -11.65 14.74
CA ASN A 439 -22.64 -11.70 16.07
C ASN A 439 -21.25 -11.02 16.16
N ILE A 440 -21.05 -9.98 15.37
CA ILE A 440 -19.79 -9.23 15.37
C ILE A 440 -19.66 -8.54 16.72
N THR A 441 -18.57 -8.82 17.43
CA THR A 441 -18.30 -8.26 18.76
C THR A 441 -16.82 -7.92 18.91
N GLU A 442 -16.53 -6.71 19.31
CA GLU A 442 -15.17 -6.30 19.66
C GLU A 442 -14.90 -6.58 21.14
N GLN A 443 -13.76 -7.18 21.43
CA GLN A 443 -13.32 -7.53 22.77
C GLN A 443 -12.44 -6.41 23.37
N GLU A 444 -12.25 -6.41 24.68
CA GLU A 444 -11.44 -5.41 25.40
C GLU A 444 -9.96 -5.39 24.97
N ASP A 445 -9.43 -6.49 24.45
CA ASP A 445 -8.05 -6.62 23.96
C ASP A 445 -7.89 -6.20 22.48
N GLY A 446 -8.99 -5.83 21.83
CA GLY A 446 -9.06 -5.40 20.44
C GLY A 446 -9.26 -6.55 19.44
N THR A 447 -9.44 -7.78 19.90
CA THR A 447 -9.84 -8.88 19.02
C THR A 447 -11.32 -8.76 18.62
N ILE A 448 -11.68 -9.29 17.46
CA ILE A 448 -13.06 -9.30 16.96
C ILE A 448 -13.53 -10.76 16.89
N THR A 449 -14.70 -11.02 17.46
CA THR A 449 -15.40 -12.29 17.21
C THR A 449 -16.52 -12.09 16.20
N VAL A 450 -16.70 -13.04 15.29
CA VAL A 450 -17.76 -13.01 14.27
C VAL A 450 -18.22 -14.41 13.91
N ASP A 451 -19.52 -14.58 13.70
CA ASP A 451 -20.10 -15.83 13.24
C ASP A 451 -20.41 -15.79 11.74
N ILE A 452 -19.99 -16.83 11.05
CA ILE A 452 -20.32 -17.10 9.64
C ILE A 452 -21.29 -18.28 9.61
N ASN A 453 -22.38 -18.15 8.86
CA ASN A 453 -23.42 -19.18 8.70
C ASN A 453 -24.00 -19.70 10.04
N GLY A 454 -24.13 -18.80 11.05
CA GLY A 454 -24.69 -19.11 12.35
C GLY A 454 -23.69 -19.62 13.39
N GLY A 455 -22.42 -19.67 13.04
CA GLY A 455 -21.31 -19.95 13.95
C GLY A 455 -21.12 -21.43 14.35
N LYS A 456 -19.87 -21.81 14.51
CA LYS A 456 -19.40 -23.04 15.17
C LYS A 456 -18.19 -22.69 16.04
N ILE A 457 -17.82 -23.58 16.94
CA ILE A 457 -16.68 -23.40 17.87
C ILE A 457 -15.33 -23.79 17.22
N THR A 458 -15.29 -24.04 15.93
CA THR A 458 -14.05 -24.40 15.23
C THR A 458 -13.67 -23.30 14.26
N GLU A 459 -12.49 -22.71 14.47
CA GLU A 459 -11.86 -21.85 13.47
C GLU A 459 -11.31 -22.70 12.31
N PRO A 460 -11.24 -22.18 11.10
CA PRO A 460 -10.56 -22.86 10.01
C PRO A 460 -9.05 -22.89 10.30
N ASP A 461 -8.37 -23.91 9.78
CA ASP A 461 -6.93 -24.05 9.91
C ASP A 461 -6.23 -22.86 9.23
N ASP A 462 -5.34 -22.20 9.96
CA ASP A 462 -4.45 -21.19 9.41
C ASP A 462 -3.25 -21.88 8.74
N PRO A 463 -3.15 -21.85 7.41
CA PRO A 463 -2.09 -22.58 6.70
C PRO A 463 -0.68 -22.05 6.98
N ASP A 464 -0.56 -20.85 7.57
CA ASP A 464 0.72 -20.22 7.90
C ASP A 464 1.00 -20.26 9.43
N ASN A 465 0.12 -20.87 10.24
CA ASN A 465 0.31 -21.03 11.69
C ASN A 465 1.26 -22.21 11.99
N PRO A 466 2.47 -21.98 12.49
CA PRO A 466 3.42 -23.06 12.79
C PRO A 466 3.01 -23.94 13.97
N ASP A 467 2.08 -23.47 14.81
CA ASP A 467 1.55 -24.21 15.98
C ASP A 467 0.24 -24.96 15.66
N ASP A 468 -0.24 -24.94 14.43
CA ASP A 468 -1.43 -25.66 14.01
C ASP A 468 -1.13 -27.16 13.89
N PRO A 469 -1.77 -28.03 14.68
CA PRO A 469 -1.48 -29.48 14.66
C PRO A 469 -1.81 -30.15 13.31
N ASP A 470 -2.62 -29.52 12.47
CA ASP A 470 -2.98 -30.02 11.14
C ASP A 470 -2.13 -29.35 10.02
N ASN A 471 -1.24 -28.40 10.36
CA ASN A 471 -0.33 -27.79 9.40
C ASN A 471 0.75 -28.80 8.96
N PRO A 472 0.83 -29.15 7.66
CA PRO A 472 1.81 -30.12 7.17
C PRO A 472 3.28 -29.62 7.28
N ASP A 473 3.48 -28.31 7.46
CA ASP A 473 4.81 -27.69 7.60
C ASP A 473 5.15 -27.40 9.09
N ASP A 474 4.29 -27.75 10.06
CA ASP A 474 4.56 -27.60 11.48
C ASP A 474 5.65 -28.60 11.90
N PRO A 475 6.80 -28.13 12.43
CA PRO A 475 7.88 -29.01 12.87
C PRO A 475 7.50 -29.91 14.05
N ASP A 476 6.44 -29.55 14.82
CA ASP A 476 5.95 -30.33 15.95
C ASP A 476 4.74 -31.21 15.59
N ASN A 477 4.26 -31.16 14.32
CA ASN A 477 3.16 -31.99 13.86
C ASN A 477 3.58 -33.47 13.81
N PRO A 478 2.96 -34.37 14.56
CA PRO A 478 3.35 -35.79 14.62
C PRO A 478 3.18 -36.55 13.29
N ASP A 479 2.43 -35.99 12.35
CA ASP A 479 2.22 -36.55 11.00
C ASP A 479 3.12 -35.89 9.94
N ASN A 480 3.97 -34.91 10.31
CA ASN A 480 4.91 -34.27 9.39
C ASN A 480 6.02 -35.25 9.00
N PRO A 481 6.15 -35.63 7.72
CA PRO A 481 7.18 -36.58 7.28
C PRO A 481 8.62 -36.06 7.38
N ASP A 482 8.79 -34.73 7.52
CA ASP A 482 10.09 -34.08 7.63
C ASP A 482 10.47 -33.71 9.08
N ASP A 483 9.68 -34.09 10.09
CA ASP A 483 9.98 -33.86 11.50
C ASP A 483 11.18 -34.71 11.93
N PRO A 484 12.31 -34.09 12.33
CA PRO A 484 13.53 -34.82 12.73
C PRO A 484 13.36 -35.67 14.01
N ASP A 485 12.31 -35.41 14.81
CA ASP A 485 11.98 -36.14 16.03
C ASP A 485 10.89 -37.21 15.82
N ASN A 486 10.34 -37.34 14.59
CA ASN A 486 9.32 -38.34 14.27
C ASN A 486 9.93 -39.74 14.30
N PRO A 487 9.51 -40.63 15.22
CA PRO A 487 10.09 -41.97 15.39
C PRO A 487 9.84 -42.90 14.21
N ASP A 488 8.95 -42.54 13.29
CA ASP A 488 8.55 -43.34 12.12
C ASP A 488 9.21 -42.82 10.81
N ASP A 489 10.07 -41.76 10.86
CA ASP A 489 10.79 -41.26 9.70
C ASP A 489 11.87 -42.26 9.25
N PRO A 490 11.78 -42.82 8.05
CA PRO A 490 12.74 -43.81 7.55
C PRO A 490 14.13 -43.26 7.26
N ASP A 491 14.31 -41.91 7.23
CA ASP A 491 15.59 -41.24 6.91
C ASP A 491 16.36 -40.76 8.15
N VAL A 492 15.85 -40.94 9.37
CA VAL A 492 16.60 -40.62 10.61
C VAL A 492 17.70 -41.67 10.85
N PRO A 493 18.97 -41.31 10.85
CA PRO A 493 20.02 -42.24 11.16
C PRO A 493 19.91 -42.70 12.64
N LEU A 494 19.76 -43.98 12.89
CA LEU A 494 19.77 -44.53 14.23
C LEU A 494 21.06 -44.09 14.95
N SER A 495 20.94 -43.33 16.02
CA SER A 495 22.04 -42.94 16.88
C SER A 495 22.70 -44.21 17.40
N GLU A 496 24.00 -44.39 17.14
CA GLU A 496 24.79 -45.47 17.73
C GLU A 496 24.72 -45.37 19.27
N PRO A 497 24.49 -46.48 19.98
CA PRO A 497 24.48 -46.45 21.42
C PRO A 497 25.84 -46.12 21.98
N ASP A 498 25.91 -45.17 22.91
CA ASP A 498 27.08 -44.83 23.68
C ASP A 498 27.71 -46.09 24.31
N ILE A 499 28.89 -46.47 23.82
CA ILE A 499 29.70 -47.49 24.42
C ILE A 499 30.49 -46.83 25.56
N PRO A 500 30.32 -47.20 26.84
CA PRO A 500 31.14 -46.61 27.90
C PRO A 500 32.57 -47.10 27.76
N GLU A 501 33.54 -46.17 27.71
CA GLU A 501 34.98 -46.48 27.85
C GLU A 501 35.23 -47.15 29.18
N ILE A 502 35.73 -48.37 29.10
CA ILE A 502 36.29 -49.07 30.27
C ILE A 502 37.73 -48.63 30.44
N ALA A 503 38.06 -48.13 31.63
CA ALA A 503 39.35 -47.69 32.09
C ALA A 503 40.38 -48.81 32.17
#